data_9a7c9c3b79054927af9eed58d3ac3ee4
#
_entry.id   9a7c9c3b79054927af9eed58d3ac3ee4
#
_cell.length_a   1.000
_cell.length_b   1.000
_cell.length_c   1.000
_cell.angle_alpha   90.00
_cell.angle_beta   90.00
_cell.angle_gamma   90.00
#
_symmetry.space_group_name_H-M   'P 1'
#
loop_
_entity.id
_entity.type
_entity.pdbx_description
1 polymer ?
#
loop_
_entity_poly.entity_id
_entity_poly.type
_entity_poly.pdbx_seq_one_letter_code
_entity_poly.pdbx_strand_id
1 'polypeptide(L)'
;YAFSFFGLVDLLSCVPTYIQLFFPTSGGNRLLVVRILRLLRTFRVLKMVHHSSEAMRLLRALKSSRPKIVVFLFFVLSLSVIVGTLLHLIEPPEAGFTSIPRSVYWAIVTVTTVGYGDIAPITPLGQVIASATMISAYAIIAVPTGIVYAELRRDQALLDDHLTCENCGITRHLKKSNYCHACGSKLPLRNTASVEGASSNRS
;
A
#
# COMPACT_ATOMS: atom_id res chain seq x y z
N TYR A 1 -19.26 6.30 16.63
CA TYR A 1 -17.89 5.99 17.07
C TYR A 1 -17.64 4.48 17.19
N ALA A 2 -18.54 3.70 17.82
CA ALA A 2 -18.40 2.24 18.05
C ALA A 2 -18.30 1.41 16.76
N PHE A 3 -18.93 1.83 15.68
CA PHE A 3 -18.87 1.18 14.35
C PHE A 3 -17.79 1.74 13.42
N SER A 4 -17.00 2.72 13.88
CA SER A 4 -15.81 3.15 13.17
C SER A 4 -14.70 2.11 13.30
N PHE A 5 -13.82 1.99 12.28
CA PHE A 5 -12.66 1.10 12.32
C PHE A 5 -11.87 1.22 13.64
N PHE A 6 -11.69 2.42 14.14
CA PHE A 6 -10.98 2.69 15.41
C PHE A 6 -11.81 2.30 16.64
N GLY A 7 -13.14 2.45 16.60
CA GLY A 7 -14.04 1.95 17.65
C GLY A 7 -14.01 0.42 17.71
N LEU A 8 -13.93 -0.26 16.57
CA LEU A 8 -13.78 -1.72 16.50
C LEU A 8 -12.44 -2.17 17.11
N VAL A 9 -11.34 -1.46 16.83
CA VAL A 9 -10.00 -1.73 17.41
C VAL A 9 -10.01 -1.53 18.93
N ASP A 10 -10.67 -0.50 19.45
CA ASP A 10 -10.83 -0.28 20.89
C ASP A 10 -11.68 -1.39 21.54
N LEU A 11 -12.79 -1.77 20.89
CA LEU A 11 -13.66 -2.86 21.36
C LEU A 11 -12.89 -4.18 21.41
N LEU A 12 -12.21 -4.56 20.32
CA LEU A 12 -11.36 -5.75 20.24
C LEU A 12 -10.24 -5.77 21.28
N SER A 13 -9.73 -4.59 21.67
CA SER A 13 -8.71 -4.46 22.71
C SER A 13 -9.27 -4.66 24.12
N CYS A 14 -10.54 -4.34 24.34
CA CYS A 14 -11.20 -4.44 25.66
C CYS A 14 -11.86 -5.83 25.87
N VAL A 15 -12.41 -6.45 24.81
CA VAL A 15 -13.08 -7.75 24.86
C VAL A 15 -12.29 -8.83 25.60
N PRO A 16 -10.95 -9.01 25.43
CA PRO A 16 -10.21 -10.03 26.16
C PRO A 16 -10.23 -9.83 27.68
N THR A 17 -10.27 -8.58 28.13
CA THR A 17 -10.30 -8.27 29.57
C THR A 17 -11.64 -8.64 30.19
N TYR A 18 -12.75 -8.38 29.49
CA TYR A 18 -14.10 -8.74 29.96
C TYR A 18 -14.32 -10.26 29.90
N ILE A 19 -13.83 -10.94 28.85
CA ILE A 19 -13.94 -12.41 28.76
C ILE A 19 -13.19 -13.08 29.92
N GLN A 20 -12.00 -12.58 30.30
CA GLN A 20 -11.25 -13.12 31.44
C GLN A 20 -11.96 -12.86 32.79
N LEU A 21 -12.68 -11.75 32.92
CA LEU A 21 -13.37 -11.39 34.16
C LEU A 21 -14.65 -12.22 34.35
N PHE A 22 -15.40 -12.46 33.27
CA PHE A 22 -16.71 -13.15 33.35
C PHE A 22 -16.60 -14.67 33.22
N PHE A 23 -15.54 -15.20 32.62
CA PHE A 23 -15.33 -16.63 32.41
C PHE A 23 -13.93 -17.06 32.91
N PRO A 24 -13.72 -17.20 34.23
CA PRO A 24 -12.52 -17.80 34.77
C PRO A 24 -12.52 -19.29 34.41
N THR A 25 -11.80 -19.68 33.35
CA THR A 25 -11.89 -21.03 32.81
C THR A 25 -10.57 -21.76 32.85
N SER A 26 -10.56 -22.92 33.50
CA SER A 26 -9.55 -23.95 33.52
C SER A 26 -9.69 -24.84 32.27
N GLY A 27 -8.80 -24.68 31.27
CA GLY A 27 -8.72 -25.57 30.13
C GLY A 27 -7.67 -25.12 29.12
N GLY A 28 -6.76 -26.00 28.71
CA GLY A 28 -5.53 -25.67 27.95
C GLY A 28 -5.75 -24.97 26.60
N ASN A 29 -6.77 -25.35 25.82
CA ASN A 29 -7.02 -24.74 24.52
C ASN A 29 -7.58 -23.31 24.62
N ARG A 30 -8.26 -22.96 25.73
CA ARG A 30 -8.78 -21.61 25.96
C ARG A 30 -7.68 -20.61 26.30
N LEU A 31 -6.57 -21.07 26.87
CA LEU A 31 -5.39 -20.24 27.13
C LEU A 31 -4.76 -19.71 25.81
N LEU A 32 -4.83 -20.47 24.72
CA LEU A 32 -4.38 -20.03 23.41
C LEU A 32 -5.25 -18.89 22.86
N VAL A 33 -6.57 -19.01 22.94
CA VAL A 33 -7.50 -17.97 22.50
C VAL A 33 -7.29 -16.67 23.29
N VAL A 34 -7.17 -16.76 24.61
CA VAL A 34 -6.89 -15.60 25.48
C VAL A 34 -5.54 -14.98 25.15
N ARG A 35 -4.52 -15.80 24.84
CA ARG A 35 -3.19 -15.34 24.46
C ARG A 35 -3.22 -14.60 23.12
N ILE A 36 -3.94 -15.12 22.12
CA ILE A 36 -4.15 -14.49 20.80
C ILE A 36 -4.93 -13.18 20.98
N LEU A 37 -6.02 -13.18 21.75
CA LEU A 37 -6.79 -11.96 22.05
C LEU A 37 -5.95 -10.89 22.75
N ARG A 38 -4.96 -11.28 23.57
CA ARG A 38 -4.02 -10.33 24.19
C ARG A 38 -3.11 -9.65 23.15
N LEU A 39 -2.76 -10.35 22.05
CA LEU A 39 -1.98 -9.77 20.96
C LEU A 39 -2.77 -8.66 20.24
N LEU A 40 -4.11 -8.72 20.23
CA LEU A 40 -4.95 -7.66 19.65
C LEU A 40 -4.76 -6.29 20.35
N ARG A 41 -4.23 -6.27 21.58
CA ARG A 41 -3.86 -5.01 22.25
C ARG A 41 -2.79 -4.22 21.51
N THR A 42 -1.93 -4.89 20.71
CA THR A 42 -0.89 -4.22 19.94
C THR A 42 -1.49 -3.31 18.87
N PHE A 43 -2.71 -3.60 18.38
CA PHE A 43 -3.42 -2.75 17.43
C PHE A 43 -3.77 -1.34 17.97
N ARG A 44 -3.60 -1.09 19.30
CA ARG A 44 -3.69 0.27 19.84
C ARG A 44 -2.72 1.24 19.17
N VAL A 45 -1.56 0.75 18.71
CA VAL A 45 -0.57 1.56 18.01
C VAL A 45 -1.18 2.17 16.74
N LEU A 46 -2.12 1.49 16.08
CA LEU A 46 -2.82 2.01 14.91
C LEU A 46 -3.68 3.25 15.21
N LYS A 47 -4.02 3.48 16.48
CA LYS A 47 -4.75 4.70 16.90
C LYS A 47 -3.90 5.96 16.71
N MET A 48 -2.58 5.86 16.83
CA MET A 48 -1.66 6.98 16.60
C MET A 48 -1.69 7.48 15.15
N VAL A 49 -2.00 6.61 14.19
CA VAL A 49 -2.12 6.96 12.76
C VAL A 49 -3.18 8.02 12.53
N HIS A 50 -4.27 8.02 13.30
CA HIS A 50 -5.37 8.98 13.16
C HIS A 50 -4.97 10.42 13.53
N HIS A 51 -3.95 10.60 14.36
CA HIS A 51 -3.48 11.93 14.80
C HIS A 51 -2.44 12.52 13.84
N SER A 52 -1.99 11.78 12.84
CA SER A 52 -1.02 12.25 11.86
C SER A 52 -1.70 12.70 10.56
N SER A 53 -1.59 13.99 10.24
CA SER A 53 -2.09 14.53 8.95
C SER A 53 -1.43 13.85 7.75
N GLU A 54 -0.16 13.50 7.87
CA GLU A 54 0.60 12.82 6.81
C GLU A 54 0.12 11.37 6.60
N ALA A 55 -0.17 10.65 7.69
CA ALA A 55 -0.74 9.30 7.58
C ALA A 55 -2.12 9.33 6.90
N MET A 56 -2.94 10.34 7.18
CA MET A 56 -4.24 10.51 6.52
C MET A 56 -4.12 10.87 5.04
N ARG A 57 -3.08 11.61 4.64
CA ARG A 57 -2.77 11.86 3.22
C ARG A 57 -2.39 10.56 2.52
N LEU A 58 -1.50 9.76 3.12
CA LEU A 58 -1.09 8.47 2.57
C LEU A 58 -2.28 7.52 2.43
N LEU A 59 -3.15 7.42 3.43
CA LEU A 59 -4.35 6.59 3.37
C LEU A 59 -5.31 7.04 2.26
N ARG A 60 -5.47 8.34 2.03
CA ARG A 60 -6.27 8.87 0.92
C ARG A 60 -5.66 8.52 -0.44
N ALA A 61 -4.34 8.68 -0.59
CA ALA A 61 -3.63 8.30 -1.82
C ALA A 61 -3.77 6.79 -2.11
N LEU A 62 -3.62 5.93 -1.09
CA LEU A 62 -3.82 4.49 -1.23
C LEU A 62 -5.27 4.14 -1.61
N LYS A 63 -6.25 4.79 -0.97
CA LYS A 63 -7.66 4.59 -1.28
C LYS A 63 -8.00 5.02 -2.72
N SER A 64 -7.47 6.13 -3.18
CA SER A 64 -7.61 6.63 -4.56
C SER A 64 -6.93 5.70 -5.58
N SER A 65 -5.76 5.14 -5.22
CA SER A 65 -5.00 4.23 -6.08
C SER A 65 -5.48 2.78 -6.03
N ARG A 66 -6.44 2.44 -5.15
CA ARG A 66 -6.91 1.07 -4.93
C ARG A 66 -7.24 0.29 -6.22
N PRO A 67 -8.02 0.83 -7.19
CA PRO A 67 -8.33 0.09 -8.41
C PRO A 67 -7.08 -0.26 -9.23
N LYS A 68 -6.12 0.66 -9.32
CA LYS A 68 -4.85 0.44 -10.01
C LYS A 68 -4.00 -0.63 -9.32
N ILE A 69 -3.95 -0.59 -7.99
CA ILE A 69 -3.22 -1.56 -7.16
C ILE A 69 -3.82 -2.96 -7.30
N VAL A 70 -5.16 -3.09 -7.30
CA VAL A 70 -5.84 -4.38 -7.45
C VAL A 70 -5.54 -5.01 -8.81
N VAL A 71 -5.63 -4.23 -9.89
CA VAL A 71 -5.29 -4.72 -11.24
C VAL A 71 -3.83 -5.17 -11.31
N PHE A 72 -2.94 -4.39 -10.72
CA PHE A 72 -1.52 -4.74 -10.63
C PHE A 72 -1.27 -6.04 -9.86
N LEU A 73 -1.90 -6.20 -8.69
CA LEU A 73 -1.78 -7.44 -7.89
C LEU A 73 -2.31 -8.64 -8.65
N PHE A 74 -3.42 -8.49 -9.36
CA PHE A 74 -3.96 -9.56 -10.21
C PHE A 74 -2.97 -9.95 -11.31
N PHE A 75 -2.32 -8.97 -11.95
CA PHE A 75 -1.27 -9.21 -12.94
C PHE A 75 -0.09 -10.00 -12.34
N VAL A 76 0.42 -9.58 -11.17
CA VAL A 76 1.55 -10.25 -10.50
C VAL A 76 1.19 -11.68 -10.10
N LEU A 77 -0.01 -11.91 -9.57
CA LEU A 77 -0.48 -13.25 -9.22
C LEU A 77 -0.60 -14.13 -10.46
N SER A 78 -1.17 -13.61 -11.56
CA SER A 78 -1.28 -14.35 -12.82
C SER A 78 0.11 -14.71 -13.37
N LEU A 79 1.06 -13.76 -13.35
CA LEU A 79 2.44 -14.03 -13.76
C LEU A 79 3.08 -15.12 -12.89
N SER A 80 2.87 -15.07 -11.57
CA SER A 80 3.42 -16.07 -10.64
C SER A 80 2.84 -17.45 -10.89
N VAL A 81 1.54 -17.56 -11.23
CA VAL A 81 0.91 -18.83 -11.62
C VAL A 81 1.51 -19.37 -12.91
N ILE A 82 1.69 -18.52 -13.93
CA ILE A 82 2.26 -18.92 -15.22
C ILE A 82 3.70 -19.41 -15.02
N VAL A 83 4.55 -18.62 -14.38
CA VAL A 83 5.95 -18.98 -14.13
C VAL A 83 6.06 -20.23 -13.26
N GLY A 84 5.27 -20.31 -12.19
CA GLY A 84 5.25 -21.49 -11.31
C GLY A 84 4.83 -22.76 -12.05
N THR A 85 3.81 -22.68 -12.91
CA THR A 85 3.36 -23.83 -13.71
C THR A 85 4.43 -24.23 -14.74
N LEU A 86 5.08 -23.28 -15.40
CA LEU A 86 6.17 -23.58 -16.34
C LEU A 86 7.33 -24.29 -15.63
N LEU A 87 7.75 -23.82 -14.48
CA LEU A 87 8.83 -24.46 -13.73
C LEU A 87 8.43 -25.83 -13.20
N HIS A 88 7.17 -26.03 -12.80
CA HIS A 88 6.68 -27.35 -12.41
C HIS A 88 6.76 -28.38 -13.55
N LEU A 89 6.58 -27.94 -14.81
CA LEU A 89 6.66 -28.82 -15.98
C LEU A 89 8.11 -29.09 -16.42
N ILE A 90 9.04 -28.17 -16.16
CA ILE A 90 10.41 -28.23 -16.67
C ILE A 90 11.36 -28.85 -15.63
N GLU A 91 11.16 -28.54 -14.36
CA GLU A 91 12.04 -28.96 -13.28
C GLU A 91 11.67 -30.34 -12.76
N PRO A 92 12.68 -31.20 -12.47
CA PRO A 92 12.42 -32.48 -11.83
C PRO A 92 11.95 -32.32 -10.37
N PRO A 93 11.22 -33.30 -9.82
CA PRO A 93 10.71 -33.25 -8.45
C PRO A 93 11.78 -33.04 -7.36
N GLU A 94 13.01 -33.48 -7.64
CA GLU A 94 14.17 -33.36 -6.74
C GLU A 94 14.56 -31.89 -6.51
N ALA A 95 14.28 -31.00 -7.46
CA ALA A 95 14.50 -29.56 -7.33
C ALA A 95 13.48 -28.88 -6.39
N GLY A 96 12.49 -29.62 -5.88
CA GLY A 96 11.47 -29.12 -4.97
C GLY A 96 10.18 -28.68 -5.63
N PHE A 97 10.08 -28.66 -6.96
CA PHE A 97 8.87 -28.28 -7.75
C PHE A 97 7.86 -29.43 -7.83
N THR A 98 7.49 -29.99 -6.68
CA THR A 98 6.67 -31.23 -6.57
C THR A 98 5.19 -31.02 -6.88
N SER A 99 4.69 -29.80 -6.88
CA SER A 99 3.30 -29.47 -7.19
C SER A 99 3.16 -28.03 -7.69
N ILE A 100 2.10 -27.75 -8.47
CA ILE A 100 1.84 -26.40 -8.97
C ILE A 100 1.77 -25.36 -7.83
N PRO A 101 1.02 -25.57 -6.73
CA PRO A 101 0.99 -24.59 -5.64
C PRO A 101 2.37 -24.30 -5.02
N ARG A 102 3.22 -25.33 -4.90
CA ARG A 102 4.58 -25.17 -4.36
C ARG A 102 5.50 -24.41 -5.34
N SER A 103 5.30 -24.62 -6.62
CA SER A 103 6.02 -23.87 -7.66
C SER A 103 5.57 -22.42 -7.77
N VAL A 104 4.27 -22.16 -7.61
CA VAL A 104 3.71 -20.80 -7.50
C VAL A 104 4.22 -20.08 -6.24
N TYR A 105 4.32 -20.80 -5.11
CA TYR A 105 4.96 -20.27 -3.90
C TYR A 105 6.39 -19.79 -4.19
N TRP A 106 7.21 -20.61 -4.88
CA TRP A 106 8.54 -20.19 -5.30
C TRP A 106 8.53 -18.91 -6.14
N ALA A 107 7.62 -18.83 -7.12
CA ALA A 107 7.50 -17.66 -7.98
C ALA A 107 7.13 -16.40 -7.17
N ILE A 108 6.21 -16.51 -6.22
CA ILE A 108 5.83 -15.39 -5.33
C ILE A 108 7.02 -14.97 -4.47
N VAL A 109 7.72 -15.91 -3.84
CA VAL A 109 8.90 -15.64 -2.99
C VAL A 109 10.00 -14.96 -3.79
N THR A 110 10.18 -15.35 -5.06
CA THR A 110 11.17 -14.76 -5.95
C THR A 110 10.77 -13.36 -6.42
N VAL A 111 9.54 -13.17 -6.90
CA VAL A 111 9.04 -11.86 -7.36
C VAL A 111 8.97 -10.83 -6.22
N THR A 112 8.68 -11.27 -5.01
CA THR A 112 8.70 -10.40 -3.81
C THR A 112 10.10 -10.15 -3.26
N THR A 113 11.14 -10.72 -3.88
CA THR A 113 12.56 -10.58 -3.47
C THR A 113 12.89 -11.15 -2.07
N VAL A 114 12.05 -12.03 -1.52
CA VAL A 114 12.30 -12.68 -0.22
C VAL A 114 13.41 -13.72 -0.34
N GLY A 115 13.31 -14.65 -1.32
CA GLY A 115 14.36 -15.59 -1.69
C GLY A 115 14.78 -16.54 -0.57
N TYR A 116 13.86 -17.33 -0.01
CA TYR A 116 14.20 -18.30 1.05
C TYR A 116 15.25 -19.35 0.64
N GLY A 117 15.35 -19.67 -0.65
CA GLY A 117 16.32 -20.64 -1.16
C GLY A 117 15.97 -22.10 -0.83
N ASP A 118 14.78 -22.37 -0.37
CA ASP A 118 14.26 -23.72 -0.06
C ASP A 118 13.89 -24.52 -1.28
N ILE A 119 13.65 -23.83 -2.41
CA ILE A 119 13.38 -24.38 -3.74
C ILE A 119 14.17 -23.54 -4.74
N ALA A 120 14.85 -24.18 -5.69
CA ALA A 120 15.60 -23.50 -6.75
C ALA A 120 15.66 -24.33 -8.02
N PRO A 121 15.56 -23.72 -9.23
CA PRO A 121 15.71 -24.42 -10.49
C PRO A 121 17.13 -24.97 -10.65
N ILE A 122 17.23 -26.24 -11.08
CA ILE A 122 18.50 -26.92 -11.33
C ILE A 122 18.77 -27.15 -12.84
N THR A 123 17.70 -27.11 -13.66
CA THR A 123 17.87 -27.28 -15.12
C THR A 123 18.33 -25.96 -15.75
N PRO A 124 19.13 -26.01 -16.85
CA PRO A 124 19.56 -24.79 -17.53
C PRO A 124 18.38 -23.94 -18.02
N LEU A 125 17.32 -24.57 -18.53
CA LEU A 125 16.13 -23.88 -19.01
C LEU A 125 15.36 -23.21 -17.86
N GLY A 126 15.18 -23.93 -16.74
CA GLY A 126 14.55 -23.35 -15.55
C GLY A 126 15.34 -22.19 -14.97
N GLN A 127 16.67 -22.25 -14.98
CA GLN A 127 17.55 -21.16 -14.55
C GLN A 127 17.41 -19.92 -15.44
N VAL A 128 17.23 -20.08 -16.75
CA VAL A 128 16.95 -18.95 -17.67
C VAL A 128 15.61 -18.31 -17.34
N ILE A 129 14.54 -19.11 -17.14
CA ILE A 129 13.22 -18.60 -16.75
C ILE A 129 13.28 -17.90 -15.40
N ALA A 130 13.99 -18.48 -14.44
CA ALA A 130 14.20 -17.88 -13.12
C ALA A 130 14.91 -16.54 -13.22
N SER A 131 15.99 -16.45 -13.99
CA SER A 131 16.74 -15.21 -14.19
C SER A 131 15.88 -14.12 -14.83
N ALA A 132 15.10 -14.44 -15.85
CA ALA A 132 14.16 -13.53 -16.48
C ALA A 132 13.09 -13.05 -15.47
N THR A 133 12.58 -13.94 -14.63
CA THR A 133 11.62 -13.62 -13.58
C THR A 133 12.22 -12.68 -12.53
N MET A 134 13.46 -12.92 -12.10
CA MET A 134 14.18 -12.08 -11.13
C MET A 134 14.42 -10.68 -11.68
N ILE A 135 14.82 -10.55 -12.95
CA ILE A 135 15.00 -9.24 -13.59
C ILE A 135 13.65 -8.49 -13.67
N SER A 136 12.59 -9.21 -14.05
CA SER A 136 11.24 -8.62 -14.11
C SER A 136 10.72 -8.16 -12.74
N ALA A 137 11.15 -8.81 -11.66
CA ALA A 137 10.74 -8.47 -10.29
C ALA A 137 11.09 -7.02 -9.92
N TYR A 138 12.22 -6.48 -10.38
CA TYR A 138 12.58 -5.08 -10.14
C TYR A 138 11.59 -4.11 -10.78
N ALA A 139 11.16 -4.37 -12.01
CA ALA A 139 10.14 -3.57 -12.68
C ALA A 139 8.78 -3.68 -11.96
N ILE A 140 8.44 -4.88 -11.49
CA ILE A 140 7.21 -5.15 -10.75
C ILE A 140 7.15 -4.32 -9.44
N ILE A 141 8.24 -4.21 -8.69
CA ILE A 141 8.29 -3.43 -7.45
C ILE A 141 8.17 -1.92 -7.71
N ALA A 142 8.70 -1.43 -8.82
CA ALA A 142 8.67 -0.01 -9.16
C ALA A 142 7.25 0.51 -9.45
N VAL A 143 6.35 -0.33 -9.98
CA VAL A 143 5.00 0.08 -10.42
C VAL A 143 4.11 0.56 -9.26
N PRO A 144 3.91 -0.18 -8.16
CA PRO A 144 3.10 0.30 -7.03
C PRO A 144 3.64 1.59 -6.40
N THR A 145 4.96 1.67 -6.26
CA THR A 145 5.63 2.87 -5.74
C THR A 145 5.37 4.08 -6.63
N GLY A 146 5.48 3.92 -7.95
CA GLY A 146 5.18 4.96 -8.93
C GLY A 146 3.71 5.39 -8.90
N ILE A 147 2.77 4.46 -8.76
CA ILE A 147 1.33 4.75 -8.67
C ILE A 147 1.02 5.60 -7.42
N VAL A 148 1.55 5.22 -6.26
CA VAL A 148 1.33 5.96 -5.01
C VAL A 148 1.99 7.33 -5.06
N TYR A 149 3.23 7.41 -5.57
CA TYR A 149 3.95 8.67 -5.73
C TYR A 149 3.21 9.65 -6.67
N ALA A 150 2.71 9.17 -7.80
CA ALA A 150 1.96 9.98 -8.74
C ALA A 150 0.67 10.55 -8.11
N GLU A 151 -0.03 9.78 -7.28
CA GLU A 151 -1.22 10.23 -6.60
C GLU A 151 -0.91 11.29 -5.53
N LEU A 152 0.15 11.11 -4.74
CA LEU A 152 0.61 12.09 -3.76
C LEU A 152 1.01 13.42 -4.44
N ARG A 153 1.66 13.35 -5.59
CA ARG A 153 2.03 14.53 -6.39
C ARG A 153 0.81 15.22 -6.97
N ARG A 154 -0.21 14.47 -7.37
CA ARG A 154 -1.44 15.02 -7.91
C ARG A 154 -2.16 15.90 -6.89
N ASP A 155 -2.24 15.48 -5.64
CA ASP A 155 -2.84 16.27 -4.56
C ASP A 155 -2.09 17.60 -4.37
N GLN A 156 -0.77 17.57 -4.41
CA GLN A 156 0.06 18.79 -4.32
C GLN A 156 -0.11 19.69 -5.55
N ALA A 157 -0.20 19.11 -6.74
CA ALA A 157 -0.34 19.88 -7.99
C ALA A 157 -1.69 20.60 -8.11
N LEU A 158 -2.71 20.22 -7.34
CA LEU A 158 -4.00 20.91 -7.28
C LEU A 158 -3.96 22.17 -6.41
N LEU A 159 -2.96 22.32 -5.56
CA LEU A 159 -2.76 23.50 -4.73
C LEU A 159 -1.90 24.53 -5.49
N ASP A 160 -2.28 25.80 -5.37
CA ASP A 160 -1.51 26.93 -5.88
C ASP A 160 -0.85 27.62 -4.70
N ASP A 161 0.46 27.43 -4.56
CA ASP A 161 1.23 28.03 -3.47
C ASP A 161 1.53 29.53 -3.68
N HIS A 162 1.23 30.04 -4.88
CA HIS A 162 1.51 31.44 -5.25
C HIS A 162 0.33 32.38 -4.99
N LEU A 163 -0.87 31.85 -4.72
CA LEU A 163 -2.03 32.67 -4.39
C LEU A 163 -2.11 32.89 -2.90
N THR A 164 -1.82 34.11 -2.47
CA THR A 164 -2.01 34.60 -1.10
C THR A 164 -3.30 35.40 -1.01
N CYS A 165 -4.14 35.11 -0.03
CA CYS A 165 -5.33 35.90 0.22
C CYS A 165 -4.96 37.25 0.83
N GLU A 166 -5.32 38.37 0.19
CA GLU A 166 -5.01 39.71 0.67
C GLU A 166 -5.72 40.05 1.97
N ASN A 167 -6.86 39.39 2.28
CA ASN A 167 -7.66 39.68 3.47
C ASN A 167 -7.19 38.91 4.71
N CYS A 168 -6.80 37.62 4.60
CA CYS A 168 -6.44 36.79 5.74
C CYS A 168 -5.02 36.23 5.69
N GLY A 169 -4.24 36.52 4.66
CA GLY A 169 -2.86 36.11 4.50
C GLY A 169 -2.63 34.61 4.24
N ILE A 170 -3.70 33.81 4.16
CA ILE A 170 -3.56 32.38 3.89
C ILE A 170 -3.07 32.15 2.47
N THR A 171 -2.01 31.35 2.36
CA THR A 171 -1.45 30.81 1.12
C THR A 171 -2.04 29.43 0.83
N ARG A 172 -1.81 28.86 -0.33
CA ARG A 172 -2.22 27.49 -0.74
C ARG A 172 -3.72 27.35 -0.97
N HIS A 173 -4.16 27.92 -2.06
CA HIS A 173 -5.53 27.78 -2.56
C HIS A 173 -5.58 26.72 -3.66
N LEU A 174 -6.78 26.13 -3.87
CA LEU A 174 -6.99 25.27 -5.03
C LEU A 174 -6.81 26.09 -6.33
N LYS A 175 -6.12 25.55 -7.31
CA LYS A 175 -5.82 26.23 -8.59
C LYS A 175 -7.04 26.81 -9.30
N LYS A 176 -8.24 26.30 -9.04
CA LYS A 176 -9.50 26.75 -9.63
C LYS A 176 -10.38 27.53 -8.66
N SER A 177 -9.92 27.84 -7.46
CA SER A 177 -10.74 28.58 -6.49
C SER A 177 -10.76 30.07 -6.82
N ASN A 178 -11.95 30.66 -6.88
CA ASN A 178 -12.17 32.10 -7.04
C ASN A 178 -12.32 32.81 -5.68
N TYR A 179 -12.51 32.04 -4.60
CA TYR A 179 -12.72 32.55 -3.24
C TYR A 179 -11.81 31.84 -2.27
N CYS A 180 -11.39 32.57 -1.25
CA CYS A 180 -10.60 32.04 -0.14
C CYS A 180 -11.42 31.03 0.66
N HIS A 181 -10.88 29.84 0.91
CA HIS A 181 -11.56 28.77 1.65
C HIS A 181 -11.70 29.08 3.16
N ALA A 182 -10.94 30.05 3.69
CA ALA A 182 -10.96 30.40 5.10
C ALA A 182 -11.82 31.63 5.42
N CYS A 183 -11.71 32.69 4.63
CA CYS A 183 -12.43 33.95 4.91
C CYS A 183 -13.52 34.30 3.89
N GLY A 184 -13.65 33.53 2.81
CA GLY A 184 -14.65 33.75 1.78
C GLY A 184 -14.39 34.97 0.86
N SER A 185 -13.30 35.73 1.07
CA SER A 185 -12.98 36.87 0.19
C SER A 185 -12.56 36.41 -1.20
N LYS A 186 -12.84 37.24 -2.21
CA LYS A 186 -12.46 36.95 -3.59
C LYS A 186 -10.94 36.96 -3.73
N LEU A 187 -10.39 35.94 -4.36
CA LEU A 187 -8.95 35.83 -4.61
C LEU A 187 -8.57 36.73 -5.80
N PRO A 188 -7.35 37.27 -5.85
CA PRO A 188 -6.87 38.03 -6.98
C PRO A 188 -6.92 37.20 -8.26
N LEU A 189 -7.31 37.85 -9.35
CA LEU A 189 -7.37 37.21 -10.66
C LEU A 189 -5.97 36.70 -11.04
N ARG A 190 -5.91 35.46 -11.42
CA ARG A 190 -4.69 34.81 -11.87
C ARG A 190 -4.15 35.50 -13.12
N ASN A 191 -3.01 36.15 -13.05
CA ASN A 191 -2.29 36.61 -14.24
C ASN A 191 -1.81 35.39 -15.03
N THR A 192 -2.50 35.05 -16.10
CA THR A 192 -2.15 33.96 -17.03
C THR A 192 -0.80 34.17 -17.72
N ALA A 193 -0.24 35.38 -17.64
CA ALA A 193 0.99 35.77 -18.32
C ALA A 193 2.27 35.11 -17.75
N SER A 194 2.25 34.55 -16.54
CA SER A 194 3.45 33.95 -15.92
C SER A 194 3.66 32.45 -16.23
N VAL A 195 2.71 31.80 -16.91
CA VAL A 195 2.83 30.37 -17.24
C VAL A 195 3.49 30.13 -18.60
N GLU A 196 3.42 31.09 -19.52
CA GLU A 196 4.03 30.96 -20.86
C GLU A 196 5.55 31.20 -20.87
N GLY A 197 6.08 31.94 -19.88
CA GLY A 197 7.53 32.22 -19.79
C GLY A 197 8.39 31.06 -19.30
N ALA A 198 7.81 30.05 -18.64
CA ALA A 198 8.57 28.92 -18.08
C ALA A 198 8.78 27.76 -19.07
N SER A 199 8.06 27.71 -20.19
CA SER A 199 8.24 26.64 -21.18
C SER A 199 9.28 26.95 -22.26
N SER A 200 9.71 28.21 -22.37
CA SER A 200 10.65 28.65 -23.43
C SER A 200 12.14 28.49 -23.07
N ASN A 201 12.48 28.08 -21.84
CA ASN A 201 13.90 27.99 -21.42
C ASN A 201 14.33 26.54 -21.14
N ARG A 202 13.77 25.56 -21.87
CA ARG A 202 14.28 24.20 -21.96
C ARG A 202 14.37 23.76 -23.42
N SER A 203 15.31 24.30 -24.11
CA SER A 203 15.90 23.75 -25.34
C SER A 203 17.37 23.52 -25.13
#